data_2af541b9fb5dca221e85a5accabcea9d
#
_entry.id   2af541b9fb5dca221e85a5accabcea9d
#
_cell.length_a   1.000
_cell.length_b   1.000
_cell.length_c   1.000
_cell.angle_alpha   90.00
_cell.angle_beta   90.00
_cell.angle_gamma   90.00
#
_symmetry.space_group_name_H-M   'P 1'
#
loop_
_entity.id
_entity.type
_entity.pdbx_description
1 polymer ?
#
loop_
_entity_poly.entity_id
_entity_poly.type
_entity_poly.pdbx_seq_one_letter_code
_entity_poly.pdbx_strand_id
1 'polypeptide(L)'
;YPDNFMSEMETTIAQIAGLADDPKMKVIVVNQAIPGTAEAFRRVKEKRPDILCFAGEAHEDPNVIATIADVTINADFVSRGYLIIDTAKKLGCKTFVHISFPRHMSYETLGRRRNIMEQACKDLGIKFVFETAPDPTSDVGVAGAQQFILEKTPAWVKKYGKNTAFFCTNDAHTEPLLKQLAKHGGYFIEADLPSPLMGYPGALGIDLTKEAGKWPVILKKVEQAVIKAGAKGRMGTWAYSYGYTNSIALAEFGKRVVEKKAKVTSKKDLMACYAEYTPGAKWNAGYYTDLGTGVTNKKHFLVYEDTYIMGKGYMNATSVKVPAKYEKIKLSSK
;
A
#
# COMPACT_ATOMS: atom_id res chain seq x y z
N TYR A 1 -17.68 -1.85 -6.13
CA TYR A 1 -18.40 -1.13 -5.06
C TYR A 1 -18.47 0.36 -5.39
N PRO A 2 -19.40 1.12 -4.74
CA PRO A 2 -19.61 2.54 -5.04
C PRO A 2 -18.42 3.40 -4.65
N ASP A 3 -18.25 4.55 -5.34
CA ASP A 3 -17.18 5.51 -5.02
C ASP A 3 -17.33 6.09 -3.60
N ASN A 4 -18.57 6.31 -3.17
CA ASN A 4 -18.89 6.80 -1.82
C ASN A 4 -19.05 5.66 -0.79
N PHE A 5 -18.21 4.65 -0.88
CA PHE A 5 -18.30 3.42 -0.09
C PHE A 5 -18.42 3.65 1.44
N MET A 6 -17.87 4.75 1.96
CA MET A 6 -18.00 5.06 3.40
C MET A 6 -19.43 5.37 3.82
N SER A 7 -20.24 5.98 2.96
CA SER A 7 -21.66 6.26 3.20
C SER A 7 -22.59 5.20 2.61
N GLU A 8 -22.09 4.34 1.69
CA GLU A 8 -22.85 3.33 0.97
C GLU A 8 -22.41 1.90 1.33
N MET A 9 -22.09 1.67 2.61
CA MET A 9 -21.58 0.38 3.09
C MET A 9 -22.52 -0.79 2.81
N GLU A 10 -23.84 -0.62 3.03
CA GLU A 10 -24.82 -1.68 2.76
C GLU A 10 -24.89 -2.06 1.28
N THR A 11 -24.72 -1.11 0.36
CA THR A 11 -24.62 -1.38 -1.08
C THR A 11 -23.39 -2.25 -1.38
N THR A 12 -22.25 -1.91 -0.78
CA THR A 12 -21.00 -2.70 -0.90
C THR A 12 -21.21 -4.12 -0.40
N ILE A 13 -21.79 -4.27 0.80
CA ILE A 13 -22.08 -5.58 1.42
C ILE A 13 -22.98 -6.41 0.51
N ALA A 14 -24.06 -5.82 -0.01
CA ALA A 14 -25.02 -6.51 -0.87
C ALA A 14 -24.38 -6.96 -2.21
N GLN A 15 -23.56 -6.10 -2.83
CA GLN A 15 -22.86 -6.43 -4.07
C GLN A 15 -21.89 -7.61 -3.90
N ILE A 16 -21.10 -7.62 -2.83
CA ILE A 16 -20.16 -8.71 -2.54
C ILE A 16 -20.92 -9.99 -2.19
N ALA A 17 -21.94 -9.91 -1.31
CA ALA A 17 -22.72 -11.07 -0.91
C ALA A 17 -23.50 -11.69 -2.09
N GLY A 18 -23.98 -10.86 -3.04
CA GLY A 18 -24.66 -11.32 -4.26
C GLY A 18 -23.79 -12.17 -5.18
N LEU A 19 -22.45 -12.08 -5.11
CA LEU A 19 -21.56 -12.95 -5.87
C LEU A 19 -21.73 -14.44 -5.52
N ALA A 20 -22.26 -14.75 -4.32
CA ALA A 20 -22.54 -16.11 -3.90
C ALA A 20 -23.72 -16.76 -4.63
N ASP A 21 -24.51 -15.97 -5.38
CA ASP A 21 -25.67 -16.47 -6.14
C ASP A 21 -25.27 -17.27 -7.38
N ASP A 22 -24.07 -17.06 -7.91
CA ASP A 22 -23.54 -17.89 -8.97
C ASP A 22 -23.17 -19.28 -8.43
N PRO A 23 -23.85 -20.36 -8.91
CA PRO A 23 -23.57 -21.72 -8.45
C PRO A 23 -22.14 -22.21 -8.76
N LYS A 24 -21.48 -21.59 -9.73
CA LYS A 24 -20.11 -21.90 -10.14
C LYS A 24 -19.05 -21.16 -9.31
N MET A 25 -19.45 -20.17 -8.49
CA MET A 25 -18.53 -19.40 -7.68
C MET A 25 -17.78 -20.30 -6.70
N LYS A 26 -16.45 -20.18 -6.65
CA LYS A 26 -15.57 -20.91 -5.74
C LYS A 26 -14.68 -20.00 -4.91
N VAL A 27 -14.33 -18.84 -5.43
CA VAL A 27 -13.46 -17.87 -4.75
C VAL A 27 -13.98 -16.47 -5.00
N ILE A 28 -14.11 -15.67 -3.96
CA ILE A 28 -14.38 -14.24 -4.04
C ILE A 28 -13.14 -13.51 -3.56
N VAL A 29 -12.61 -12.62 -4.39
CA VAL A 29 -11.49 -11.73 -4.05
C VAL A 29 -12.01 -10.30 -3.99
N VAL A 30 -11.89 -9.68 -2.83
CA VAL A 30 -12.18 -8.25 -2.66
C VAL A 30 -10.86 -7.52 -2.45
N ASN A 31 -10.44 -6.74 -3.44
CA ASN A 31 -9.22 -5.93 -3.41
C ASN A 31 -9.52 -4.53 -3.95
N GLN A 32 -9.46 -3.55 -3.16
CA GLN A 32 -9.19 -3.24 -1.76
C GLN A 32 -10.38 -3.68 -0.87
N ALA A 33 -10.13 -4.42 0.21
CA ALA A 33 -11.19 -4.86 1.11
C ALA A 33 -11.57 -3.72 2.09
N ILE A 34 -12.50 -2.87 1.63
CA ILE A 34 -13.01 -1.69 2.35
C ILE A 34 -13.90 -2.08 3.54
N PRO A 35 -14.22 -1.16 4.47
CA PRO A 35 -15.14 -1.42 5.56
C PRO A 35 -16.46 -2.03 5.10
N GLY A 36 -16.95 -3.05 5.80
CA GLY A 36 -18.10 -3.88 5.43
C GLY A 36 -17.74 -5.20 4.74
N THR A 37 -16.49 -5.41 4.33
CA THR A 37 -16.06 -6.66 3.65
C THR A 37 -16.21 -7.87 4.57
N ALA A 38 -15.89 -7.76 5.86
CA ALA A 38 -16.06 -8.86 6.81
C ALA A 38 -17.53 -9.29 6.93
N GLU A 39 -18.46 -8.34 7.02
CA GLU A 39 -19.89 -8.61 7.06
C GLU A 39 -20.37 -9.24 5.72
N ALA A 40 -19.90 -8.73 4.60
CA ALA A 40 -20.22 -9.32 3.30
C ALA A 40 -19.75 -10.78 3.20
N PHE A 41 -18.53 -11.08 3.66
CA PHE A 41 -18.01 -12.46 3.70
C PHE A 41 -18.79 -13.35 4.65
N ARG A 42 -19.28 -12.81 5.79
CA ARG A 42 -20.16 -13.54 6.69
C ARG A 42 -21.46 -13.95 5.97
N ARG A 43 -22.10 -13.02 5.26
CA ARG A 43 -23.32 -13.32 4.46
C ARG A 43 -23.04 -14.33 3.33
N VAL A 44 -21.86 -14.26 2.67
CA VAL A 44 -21.44 -15.28 1.71
C VAL A 44 -21.34 -16.64 2.38
N LYS A 45 -20.64 -16.74 3.51
CA LYS A 45 -20.41 -18.00 4.20
C LYS A 45 -21.68 -18.62 4.79
N GLU A 46 -22.66 -17.84 5.21
CA GLU A 46 -23.96 -18.32 5.64
C GLU A 46 -24.73 -19.00 4.51
N LYS A 47 -24.63 -18.47 3.29
CA LYS A 47 -25.31 -19.00 2.11
C LYS A 47 -24.50 -20.11 1.44
N ARG A 48 -23.20 -19.93 1.31
CA ARG A 48 -22.27 -20.77 0.58
C ARG A 48 -20.94 -20.92 1.35
N PRO A 49 -20.91 -21.79 2.38
CA PRO A 49 -19.71 -22.00 3.20
C PRO A 49 -18.52 -22.58 2.41
N ASP A 50 -18.77 -23.15 1.23
CA ASP A 50 -17.76 -23.70 0.32
C ASP A 50 -16.97 -22.64 -0.46
N ILE A 51 -17.47 -21.40 -0.56
CA ILE A 51 -16.77 -20.32 -1.25
C ILE A 51 -15.61 -19.80 -0.40
N LEU A 52 -14.42 -19.73 -0.98
CA LEU A 52 -13.28 -19.08 -0.35
C LEU A 52 -13.41 -17.56 -0.47
N CYS A 53 -13.15 -16.85 0.62
CA CYS A 53 -13.25 -15.40 0.73
C CYS A 53 -11.88 -14.79 1.01
N PHE A 54 -11.33 -14.05 0.06
CA PHE A 54 -9.99 -13.45 0.13
C PHE A 54 -10.09 -11.92 0.19
N ALA A 55 -9.49 -11.32 1.21
CA ALA A 55 -9.41 -9.88 1.42
C ALA A 55 -8.02 -9.37 1.03
N GLY A 56 -7.92 -8.62 -0.05
CA GLY A 56 -6.69 -7.92 -0.44
C GLY A 56 -6.70 -6.48 0.04
N GLU A 57 -5.58 -6.00 0.58
CA GLU A 57 -5.43 -4.69 1.23
C GLU A 57 -6.62 -4.34 2.13
N ALA A 58 -6.76 -5.12 3.20
CA ALA A 58 -7.86 -4.99 4.13
C ALA A 58 -7.76 -3.69 4.94
N HIS A 59 -8.84 -2.92 4.95
CA HIS A 59 -8.96 -1.67 5.71
C HIS A 59 -9.60 -1.86 7.08
N GLU A 60 -10.31 -2.97 7.28
CA GLU A 60 -10.88 -3.31 8.58
C GLU A 60 -9.79 -3.77 9.55
N ASP A 61 -10.09 -3.69 10.83
CA ASP A 61 -9.17 -4.21 11.86
C ASP A 61 -8.76 -5.64 11.54
N PRO A 62 -7.45 -5.96 11.58
CA PRO A 62 -6.95 -7.29 11.27
C PRO A 62 -7.63 -8.43 12.04
N ASN A 63 -8.05 -8.19 13.28
CA ASN A 63 -8.74 -9.17 14.08
C ASN A 63 -10.22 -9.35 13.69
N VAL A 64 -10.85 -8.31 13.10
CA VAL A 64 -12.23 -8.38 12.59
C VAL A 64 -12.26 -9.20 11.29
N ILE A 65 -11.48 -8.80 10.29
CA ILE A 65 -11.46 -9.49 8.99
C ILE A 65 -10.97 -10.93 9.10
N ALA A 66 -10.03 -11.20 10.03
CA ALA A 66 -9.47 -12.54 10.26
C ALA A 66 -10.49 -13.56 10.79
N THR A 67 -11.62 -13.12 11.34
CA THR A 67 -12.66 -14.03 11.85
C THR A 67 -13.40 -14.75 10.73
N ILE A 68 -13.39 -14.21 9.51
CA ILE A 68 -14.21 -14.71 8.41
C ILE A 68 -13.45 -14.93 7.10
N ALA A 69 -12.44 -14.12 6.78
CA ALA A 69 -11.66 -14.29 5.57
C ALA A 69 -10.80 -15.55 5.62
N ASP A 70 -10.77 -16.33 4.53
CA ASP A 70 -9.89 -17.47 4.38
C ASP A 70 -8.43 -17.04 4.13
N VAL A 71 -8.24 -15.87 3.52
CA VAL A 71 -6.95 -15.21 3.33
C VAL A 71 -7.13 -13.70 3.46
N THR A 72 -6.21 -13.05 4.16
CA THR A 72 -6.07 -11.60 4.21
C THR A 72 -4.68 -11.20 3.75
N ILE A 73 -4.56 -10.13 2.97
CA ILE A 73 -3.27 -9.56 2.56
C ILE A 73 -3.26 -8.06 2.83
N ASN A 74 -2.16 -7.57 3.37
CA ASN A 74 -1.83 -6.15 3.39
C ASN A 74 -0.41 -5.94 2.87
N ALA A 75 -0.14 -4.77 2.31
CA ALA A 75 1.22 -4.30 2.13
C ALA A 75 1.92 -4.30 3.49
N ASP A 76 3.13 -4.85 3.57
CA ASP A 76 3.85 -5.03 4.86
C ASP A 76 4.17 -3.69 5.51
N PHE A 77 3.23 -3.20 6.31
CA PHE A 77 3.34 -1.93 7.01
C PHE A 77 4.42 -1.94 8.10
N VAL A 78 4.78 -3.10 8.64
CA VAL A 78 5.85 -3.23 9.64
C VAL A 78 7.22 -3.07 8.98
N SER A 79 7.52 -3.93 7.99
CA SER A 79 8.80 -3.87 7.28
C SER A 79 8.96 -2.55 6.53
N ARG A 80 7.93 -2.07 5.82
CA ARG A 80 7.95 -0.81 5.08
C ARG A 80 8.11 0.40 6.00
N GLY A 81 7.57 0.36 7.22
CA GLY A 81 7.78 1.41 8.22
C GLY A 81 9.26 1.69 8.49
N TYR A 82 10.09 0.64 8.48
CA TYR A 82 11.55 0.77 8.59
C TYR A 82 12.22 0.98 7.24
N LEU A 83 11.90 0.18 6.21
CA LEU A 83 12.62 0.14 4.93
C LEU A 83 12.51 1.45 4.14
N ILE A 84 11.38 2.14 4.20
CA ILE A 84 11.21 3.47 3.59
C ILE A 84 12.19 4.48 4.22
N ILE A 85 12.35 4.44 5.53
CA ILE A 85 13.27 5.35 6.26
C ILE A 85 14.73 4.97 6.00
N ASP A 86 15.06 3.68 5.98
CA ASP A 86 16.41 3.17 5.62
C ASP A 86 16.78 3.59 4.19
N THR A 87 15.85 3.48 3.24
CA THR A 87 16.04 3.96 1.87
C THR A 87 16.23 5.47 1.81
N ALA A 88 15.41 6.24 2.54
CA ALA A 88 15.57 7.69 2.63
C ALA A 88 16.95 8.07 3.21
N LYS A 89 17.44 7.34 4.22
CA LYS A 89 18.79 7.53 4.79
C LYS A 89 19.88 7.25 3.76
N LYS A 90 19.79 6.14 3.03
CA LYS A 90 20.72 5.77 1.95
C LYS A 90 20.77 6.81 0.82
N LEU A 91 19.65 7.48 0.57
CA LEU A 91 19.55 8.57 -0.41
C LEU A 91 20.05 9.93 0.11
N GLY A 92 20.45 10.01 1.39
CA GLY A 92 21.01 11.22 2.02
C GLY A 92 19.96 12.16 2.60
N CYS A 93 18.72 11.72 2.79
CA CYS A 93 17.69 12.53 3.42
C CYS A 93 18.02 12.84 4.89
N LYS A 94 17.72 14.05 5.31
CA LYS A 94 17.92 14.55 6.68
C LYS A 94 16.61 14.71 7.46
N THR A 95 15.52 14.85 6.74
CA THR A 95 14.16 15.00 7.27
C THR A 95 13.22 14.03 6.54
N PHE A 96 12.25 13.52 7.28
CA PHE A 96 11.14 12.72 6.75
C PHE A 96 9.82 13.36 7.18
N VAL A 97 8.99 13.72 6.22
CA VAL A 97 7.67 14.31 6.42
C VAL A 97 6.60 13.27 6.15
N HIS A 98 5.87 12.90 7.17
CA HIS A 98 4.73 12.00 7.10
C HIS A 98 3.43 12.83 7.03
N ILE A 99 2.69 12.71 5.95
CA ILE A 99 1.46 13.44 5.68
C ILE A 99 0.27 12.50 5.85
N SER A 100 -0.67 12.86 6.73
CA SER A 100 -1.85 12.04 6.98
C SER A 100 -2.99 12.85 7.62
N PHE A 101 -4.02 12.15 8.07
CA PHE A 101 -5.21 12.74 8.72
C PHE A 101 -5.78 11.76 9.78
N PRO A 102 -6.66 12.24 10.71
CA PRO A 102 -7.08 11.48 11.87
C PRO A 102 -7.67 10.09 11.57
N ARG A 103 -8.55 9.97 10.55
CA ARG A 103 -9.16 8.69 10.19
C ARG A 103 -8.09 7.64 9.84
N HIS A 104 -7.12 7.96 8.97
CA HIS A 104 -6.04 7.03 8.63
C HIS A 104 -5.14 6.70 9.84
N MET A 105 -4.92 7.67 10.73
CA MET A 105 -4.10 7.42 11.92
C MET A 105 -4.82 6.59 12.98
N SER A 106 -6.13 6.42 12.87
CA SER A 106 -6.91 5.52 13.73
C SER A 106 -6.88 4.05 13.28
N TYR A 107 -6.49 3.78 12.01
CA TYR A 107 -6.35 2.41 11.52
C TYR A 107 -5.08 1.78 12.09
N GLU A 108 -5.21 0.57 12.65
CA GLU A 108 -4.09 -0.14 13.31
C GLU A 108 -2.86 -0.22 12.38
N THR A 109 -3.06 -0.63 11.12
CA THR A 109 -1.98 -0.81 10.16
C THR A 109 -1.26 0.49 9.82
N LEU A 110 -2.00 1.58 9.57
CA LEU A 110 -1.44 2.86 9.15
C LEU A 110 -0.82 3.63 10.32
N GLY A 111 -1.50 3.66 11.46
CA GLY A 111 -0.99 4.33 12.65
C GLY A 111 0.23 3.62 13.24
N ARG A 112 0.25 2.29 13.21
CA ARG A 112 1.40 1.49 13.62
C ARG A 112 2.60 1.72 12.70
N ARG A 113 2.41 1.73 11.37
CA ARG A 113 3.46 2.08 10.41
C ARG A 113 4.04 3.47 10.69
N ARG A 114 3.17 4.47 10.94
CA ARG A 114 3.62 5.83 11.31
C ARG A 114 4.54 5.81 12.54
N ASN A 115 4.16 5.07 13.59
CA ASN A 115 4.98 4.95 14.81
C ASN A 115 6.33 4.26 14.54
N ILE A 116 6.32 3.24 13.67
CA ILE A 116 7.56 2.58 13.22
C ILE A 116 8.45 3.55 12.45
N MET A 117 7.89 4.34 11.53
CA MET A 117 8.63 5.35 10.77
C MET A 117 9.25 6.41 11.69
N GLU A 118 8.52 6.89 12.68
CA GLU A 118 9.03 7.85 13.68
C GLU A 118 10.19 7.26 14.48
N GLN A 119 10.05 6.03 14.97
CA GLN A 119 11.13 5.36 15.70
C GLN A 119 12.33 5.08 14.78
N ALA A 120 12.11 4.65 13.53
CA ALA A 120 13.19 4.44 12.57
C ALA A 120 13.94 5.73 12.24
N CYS A 121 13.23 6.84 12.09
CA CYS A 121 13.85 8.15 11.93
C CYS A 121 14.76 8.50 13.10
N LYS A 122 14.28 8.30 14.34
CA LYS A 122 15.08 8.53 15.55
C LYS A 122 16.36 7.67 15.55
N ASP A 123 16.22 6.38 15.26
CA ASP A 123 17.31 5.41 15.26
C ASP A 123 18.36 5.69 14.18
N LEU A 124 17.93 6.16 13.02
CA LEU A 124 18.78 6.43 11.85
C LEU A 124 19.25 7.89 11.76
N GLY A 125 18.91 8.74 12.75
CA GLY A 125 19.30 10.14 12.79
C GLY A 125 18.68 10.99 11.69
N ILE A 126 17.41 10.75 11.38
CA ILE A 126 16.56 11.54 10.47
C ILE A 126 15.53 12.30 11.32
N LYS A 127 15.31 13.58 11.03
CA LYS A 127 14.25 14.34 11.69
C LYS A 127 12.89 13.87 11.18
N PHE A 128 12.04 13.36 12.08
CA PHE A 128 10.64 13.05 11.77
C PHE A 128 9.75 14.28 11.93
N VAL A 129 8.83 14.49 10.97
CA VAL A 129 7.82 15.55 11.00
C VAL A 129 6.49 14.94 10.61
N PHE A 130 5.45 15.26 11.35
CA PHE A 130 4.07 14.92 11.01
C PHE A 130 3.34 16.17 10.52
N GLU A 131 2.76 16.10 9.33
CA GLU A 131 1.92 17.17 8.77
C GLU A 131 0.50 16.63 8.54
N THR A 132 -0.48 17.37 9.03
CA THR A 132 -1.89 17.02 8.84
C THR A 132 -2.37 17.59 7.50
N ALA A 133 -3.05 16.76 6.72
CA ALA A 133 -3.74 17.12 5.49
C ALA A 133 -5.24 16.84 5.62
N PRO A 134 -6.10 17.44 4.78
CA PRO A 134 -7.52 17.11 4.74
C PRO A 134 -7.76 15.65 4.34
N ASP A 135 -8.76 15.02 4.95
CA ASP A 135 -9.27 13.72 4.53
C ASP A 135 -10.05 13.90 3.21
N PRO A 136 -9.68 13.19 2.12
CA PRO A 136 -10.41 13.27 0.85
C PRO A 136 -11.87 12.81 0.91
N THR A 137 -12.27 12.08 1.96
CA THR A 137 -13.67 11.68 2.18
C THR A 137 -14.46 12.64 3.07
N SER A 138 -13.84 13.76 3.51
CA SER A 138 -14.50 14.83 4.24
C SER A 138 -15.21 15.81 3.28
N ASP A 139 -15.85 16.83 3.83
CA ASP A 139 -16.62 17.84 3.07
C ASP A 139 -15.78 18.58 2.01
N VAL A 140 -14.45 18.69 2.19
CA VAL A 140 -13.58 19.31 1.18
C VAL A 140 -13.39 18.41 -0.05
N GLY A 141 -13.67 17.14 0.06
CA GLY A 141 -13.55 16.17 -1.01
C GLY A 141 -12.12 15.96 -1.53
N VAL A 142 -12.00 15.13 -2.56
CA VAL A 142 -10.73 14.85 -3.23
C VAL A 142 -10.08 16.13 -3.77
N ALA A 143 -10.86 16.99 -4.41
CA ALA A 143 -10.34 18.22 -5.03
C ALA A 143 -9.74 19.17 -3.99
N GLY A 144 -10.42 19.39 -2.86
CA GLY A 144 -9.90 20.24 -1.78
C GLY A 144 -8.65 19.66 -1.11
N ALA A 145 -8.61 18.34 -0.92
CA ALA A 145 -7.43 17.65 -0.39
C ALA A 145 -6.23 17.78 -1.34
N GLN A 146 -6.43 17.61 -2.64
CA GLN A 146 -5.40 17.79 -3.66
C GLN A 146 -4.88 19.23 -3.72
N GLN A 147 -5.77 20.22 -3.69
CA GLN A 147 -5.40 21.64 -3.69
C GLN A 147 -4.55 22.00 -2.46
N PHE A 148 -4.91 21.47 -1.28
CA PHE A 148 -4.12 21.66 -0.07
C PHE A 148 -2.67 21.16 -0.24
N ILE A 149 -2.47 19.98 -0.81
CA ILE A 149 -1.13 19.43 -1.05
C ILE A 149 -0.36 20.26 -2.07
N LEU A 150 -1.00 20.71 -3.15
CA LEU A 150 -0.38 21.60 -4.15
C LEU A 150 0.14 22.89 -3.51
N GLU A 151 -0.62 23.48 -2.60
CA GLU A 151 -0.25 24.75 -1.94
C GLU A 151 0.81 24.56 -0.83
N LYS A 152 0.70 23.48 -0.05
CA LYS A 152 1.58 23.28 1.12
C LYS A 152 2.95 22.72 0.76
N THR A 153 3.06 21.86 -0.25
CA THR A 153 4.33 21.17 -0.56
C THR A 153 5.49 22.14 -0.85
N PRO A 154 5.34 23.22 -1.64
CA PRO A 154 6.42 24.18 -1.84
C PRO A 154 6.92 24.82 -0.55
N ALA A 155 5.99 25.17 0.35
CA ALA A 155 6.32 25.72 1.66
C ALA A 155 7.05 24.70 2.55
N TRP A 156 6.62 23.45 2.54
CA TRP A 156 7.31 22.37 3.26
C TRP A 156 8.72 22.12 2.73
N VAL A 157 8.92 22.08 1.40
CA VAL A 157 10.26 21.94 0.80
C VAL A 157 11.16 23.12 1.18
N LYS A 158 10.63 24.36 1.17
CA LYS A 158 11.36 25.54 1.64
C LYS A 158 11.73 25.44 3.12
N LYS A 159 10.79 24.99 3.98
CA LYS A 159 10.96 24.90 5.43
C LYS A 159 11.92 23.80 5.86
N TYR A 160 11.83 22.61 5.24
CA TYR A 160 12.57 21.42 5.65
C TYR A 160 13.80 21.14 4.79
N GLY A 161 13.92 21.80 3.65
CA GLY A 161 15.03 21.66 2.70
C GLY A 161 14.81 20.54 1.68
N LYS A 162 15.61 20.59 0.60
CA LYS A 162 15.51 19.64 -0.53
C LYS A 162 15.91 18.20 -0.18
N ASN A 163 16.66 18.00 0.91
CA ASN A 163 17.05 16.68 1.41
C ASN A 163 15.98 16.09 2.37
N THR A 164 14.74 16.32 2.05
CA THR A 164 13.56 15.84 2.78
C THR A 164 12.85 14.79 1.98
N ALA A 165 12.58 13.63 2.57
CA ALA A 165 11.69 12.61 2.03
C ALA A 165 10.26 12.88 2.51
N PHE A 166 9.30 12.72 1.61
CA PHE A 166 7.87 12.90 1.87
C PHE A 166 7.14 11.58 1.67
N PHE A 167 6.14 11.33 2.49
CA PHE A 167 5.25 10.19 2.40
C PHE A 167 3.83 10.63 2.75
N CYS A 168 2.84 10.23 1.98
CA CYS A 168 1.43 10.46 2.27
C CYS A 168 0.67 9.14 2.34
N THR A 169 -0.32 9.07 3.24
CA THR A 169 -1.09 7.83 3.49
C THR A 169 -2.34 7.71 2.63
N ASN A 170 -2.58 8.63 1.70
CA ASN A 170 -3.74 8.56 0.81
C ASN A 170 -3.35 8.84 -0.63
N ASP A 171 -3.88 8.05 -1.55
CA ASP A 171 -3.56 8.10 -2.97
C ASP A 171 -3.97 9.42 -3.62
N ALA A 172 -5.06 10.07 -3.15
CA ALA A 172 -5.46 11.39 -3.64
C ALA A 172 -4.39 12.47 -3.39
N HIS A 173 -3.56 12.31 -2.37
CA HIS A 173 -2.46 13.24 -2.07
C HIS A 173 -1.21 12.97 -2.92
N THR A 174 -1.08 11.79 -3.54
CA THR A 174 0.17 11.35 -4.18
C THR A 174 0.49 12.14 -5.43
N GLU A 175 -0.46 12.32 -6.35
CA GLU A 175 -0.24 13.05 -7.59
C GLU A 175 0.18 14.51 -7.36
N PRO A 176 -0.57 15.33 -6.58
CA PRO A 176 -0.18 16.71 -6.32
C PRO A 176 1.16 16.81 -5.57
N LEU A 177 1.46 15.88 -4.67
CA LEU A 177 2.75 15.82 -3.98
C LEU A 177 3.89 15.58 -4.97
N LEU A 178 3.81 14.55 -5.82
CA LEU A 178 4.80 14.23 -6.85
C LEU A 178 5.04 15.42 -7.79
N LYS A 179 3.96 16.07 -8.26
CA LYS A 179 4.02 17.24 -9.12
C LYS A 179 4.85 18.36 -8.51
N GLN A 180 4.62 18.67 -7.24
CA GLN A 180 5.34 19.73 -6.55
C GLN A 180 6.78 19.32 -6.19
N LEU A 181 7.03 18.07 -5.81
CA LEU A 181 8.38 17.59 -5.53
C LEU A 181 9.26 17.55 -6.78
N ALA A 182 8.70 17.23 -7.95
CA ALA A 182 9.42 17.30 -9.23
C ALA A 182 9.92 18.73 -9.48
N LYS A 183 9.08 19.72 -9.21
CA LYS A 183 9.36 21.14 -9.46
C LYS A 183 10.27 21.78 -8.40
N HIS A 184 10.03 21.51 -7.13
CA HIS A 184 10.66 22.25 -6.01
C HIS A 184 11.80 21.48 -5.33
N GLY A 185 11.92 20.17 -5.55
CA GLY A 185 12.87 19.29 -4.88
C GLY A 185 12.22 18.45 -3.78
N GLY A 186 13.05 17.67 -3.08
CA GLY A 186 12.58 16.66 -2.13
C GLY A 186 12.61 15.26 -2.72
N TYR A 187 12.35 14.28 -1.87
CA TYR A 187 12.37 12.85 -2.22
C TYR A 187 10.99 12.24 -1.96
N PHE A 188 10.63 11.29 -2.79
CA PHE A 188 9.45 10.44 -2.61
C PHE A 188 9.89 8.98 -2.80
N ILE A 189 9.90 8.20 -1.73
CA ILE A 189 10.47 6.85 -1.76
C ILE A 189 9.50 5.86 -2.40
N GLU A 190 8.26 5.86 -1.94
CA GLU A 190 7.17 5.08 -2.52
C GLU A 190 5.80 5.60 -2.04
N ALA A 191 4.75 5.29 -2.77
CA ALA A 191 3.38 5.59 -2.38
C ALA A 191 2.88 4.67 -1.25
N ASP A 192 1.73 4.97 -0.70
CA ASP A 192 1.03 4.08 0.24
C ASP A 192 0.71 2.73 -0.41
N LEU A 193 0.10 2.76 -1.58
CA LEU A 193 -0.11 1.61 -2.47
C LEU A 193 0.79 1.75 -3.71
N PRO A 194 2.04 1.24 -3.66
CA PRO A 194 3.03 1.57 -4.66
C PRO A 194 2.69 1.03 -6.06
N SER A 195 2.88 1.88 -7.06
CA SER A 195 2.69 1.57 -8.48
C SER A 195 3.35 2.65 -9.33
N PRO A 196 3.92 2.30 -10.50
CA PRO A 196 4.35 3.31 -11.47
C PRO A 196 3.18 4.16 -12.00
N LEU A 197 1.94 3.71 -11.81
CA LEU A 197 0.73 4.45 -12.19
C LEU A 197 0.22 5.35 -11.05
N MET A 198 0.73 5.18 -9.82
CA MET A 198 0.23 5.94 -8.67
C MET A 198 0.74 7.38 -8.70
N GLY A 199 -0.09 8.27 -9.24
CA GLY A 199 0.15 9.72 -9.31
C GLY A 199 1.15 10.18 -10.37
N TYR A 200 2.06 9.32 -10.87
CA TYR A 200 3.09 9.71 -11.83
C TYR A 200 2.53 10.17 -13.19
N PRO A 201 1.55 9.49 -13.79
CA PRO A 201 1.00 9.91 -15.08
C PRO A 201 0.42 11.33 -15.04
N GLY A 202 -0.44 11.63 -14.07
CA GLY A 202 -1.03 12.97 -13.91
C GLY A 202 -0.02 14.03 -13.50
N ALA A 203 0.87 13.71 -12.55
CA ALA A 203 1.90 14.64 -12.08
C ALA A 203 2.87 15.09 -13.19
N LEU A 204 3.18 14.21 -14.16
CA LEU A 204 4.18 14.42 -15.20
C LEU A 204 3.59 14.52 -16.61
N GLY A 205 2.26 14.45 -16.76
CA GLY A 205 1.58 14.56 -18.05
C GLY A 205 1.90 13.42 -19.01
N ILE A 206 1.91 12.16 -18.52
CA ILE A 206 2.25 10.98 -19.31
C ILE A 206 0.98 10.21 -19.66
N ASP A 207 0.75 9.92 -20.94
CA ASP A 207 -0.26 8.96 -21.39
C ASP A 207 0.36 7.55 -21.47
N LEU A 208 -0.22 6.61 -20.73
CA LEU A 208 0.19 5.21 -20.66
C LEU A 208 -0.91 4.24 -21.13
N THR A 209 -1.95 4.74 -21.77
CA THR A 209 -3.11 3.95 -22.21
C THR A 209 -2.70 2.79 -23.12
N LYS A 210 -1.72 3.01 -24.02
CA LYS A 210 -1.21 2.00 -24.96
C LYS A 210 -0.32 0.94 -24.29
N GLU A 211 0.14 1.21 -23.09
CA GLU A 211 1.02 0.34 -22.32
C GLU A 211 0.29 -0.51 -21.28
N ALA A 212 -1.03 -0.49 -21.25
CA ALA A 212 -1.83 -1.23 -20.28
C ALA A 212 -1.33 -2.68 -20.12
N GLY A 213 -1.02 -3.08 -18.88
CA GLY A 213 -0.49 -4.40 -18.52
C GLY A 213 0.99 -4.66 -18.85
N LYS A 214 1.69 -3.74 -19.56
CA LYS A 214 3.10 -3.90 -19.92
C LYS A 214 4.02 -3.24 -18.89
N TRP A 215 4.04 -3.75 -17.67
CA TRP A 215 4.69 -3.12 -16.52
C TRP A 215 6.14 -2.68 -16.73
N PRO A 216 7.04 -3.47 -17.34
CA PRO A 216 8.40 -3.01 -17.60
C PRO A 216 8.47 -1.79 -18.53
N VAL A 217 7.54 -1.68 -19.51
CA VAL A 217 7.44 -0.53 -20.41
C VAL A 217 6.89 0.68 -19.68
N ILE A 218 5.84 0.48 -18.84
CA ILE A 218 5.26 1.53 -18.00
C ILE A 218 6.35 2.11 -17.09
N LEU A 219 7.06 1.25 -16.35
CA LEU A 219 8.14 1.69 -15.44
C LEU A 219 9.19 2.52 -16.18
N LYS A 220 9.65 2.03 -17.34
CA LYS A 220 10.66 2.74 -18.16
C LYS A 220 10.17 4.12 -18.64
N LYS A 221 8.91 4.22 -19.08
CA LYS A 221 8.34 5.52 -19.52
C LYS A 221 8.20 6.50 -18.35
N VAL A 222 7.73 6.03 -17.20
CA VAL A 222 7.63 6.84 -15.97
C VAL A 222 9.03 7.30 -15.53
N GLU A 223 10.01 6.41 -15.51
CA GLU A 223 11.40 6.76 -15.18
C GLU A 223 11.97 7.84 -16.12
N GLN A 224 11.76 7.70 -17.42
CA GLN A 224 12.18 8.70 -18.40
C GLN A 224 11.53 10.08 -18.14
N ALA A 225 10.24 10.11 -17.80
CA ALA A 225 9.56 11.35 -17.49
C ALA A 225 10.04 11.97 -16.17
N VAL A 226 10.31 11.17 -15.15
CA VAL A 226 10.91 11.62 -13.87
C VAL A 226 12.30 12.21 -14.12
N ILE A 227 13.13 11.57 -14.94
CA ILE A 227 14.46 12.07 -15.29
C ILE A 227 14.36 13.38 -16.07
N LYS A 228 13.46 13.45 -17.06
CA LYS A 228 13.18 14.68 -17.84
C LYS A 228 12.71 15.83 -16.97
N ALA A 229 11.92 15.55 -15.94
CA ALA A 229 11.48 16.54 -14.95
C ALA A 229 12.58 16.97 -13.95
N GLY A 230 13.81 16.47 -14.09
CA GLY A 230 14.94 16.82 -13.21
C GLY A 230 14.89 16.14 -11.84
N ALA A 231 14.08 15.08 -11.68
CA ALA A 231 13.90 14.39 -10.41
C ALA A 231 14.64 13.03 -10.32
N LYS A 232 15.62 12.81 -11.21
CA LYS A 232 16.45 11.59 -11.22
C LYS A 232 17.01 11.27 -9.84
N GLY A 233 16.85 10.03 -9.39
CA GLY A 233 17.36 9.53 -8.12
C GLY A 233 16.61 10.01 -6.88
N ARG A 234 15.47 10.69 -7.05
CA ARG A 234 14.68 11.29 -5.94
C ARG A 234 13.25 10.75 -5.83
N MET A 235 12.76 10.05 -6.83
CA MET A 235 11.40 9.51 -6.87
C MET A 235 11.42 8.00 -7.06
N GLY A 236 10.61 7.30 -6.30
CA GLY A 236 10.56 5.85 -6.29
C GLY A 236 9.15 5.28 -6.27
N THR A 237 9.09 3.98 -6.49
CA THR A 237 7.87 3.15 -6.52
C THR A 237 8.26 1.68 -6.35
N TRP A 238 7.29 0.78 -6.40
CA TRP A 238 7.51 -0.61 -6.80
C TRP A 238 7.46 -0.71 -8.32
N ALA A 239 8.18 -1.68 -8.90
CA ALA A 239 8.24 -1.83 -10.35
C ALA A 239 6.91 -2.30 -10.95
N TYR A 240 6.13 -3.04 -10.16
CA TYR A 240 4.80 -3.47 -10.50
C TYR A 240 3.76 -2.76 -9.62
N SER A 241 2.53 -2.64 -10.12
CA SER A 241 1.44 -2.09 -9.32
C SER A 241 1.03 -3.07 -8.22
N TYR A 242 1.10 -2.65 -6.97
CA TYR A 242 0.66 -3.46 -5.84
C TYR A 242 -0.79 -3.92 -6.01
N GLY A 243 -1.72 -3.01 -6.26
CA GLY A 243 -3.14 -3.33 -6.36
C GLY A 243 -3.45 -4.32 -7.51
N TYR A 244 -2.85 -4.11 -8.68
CA TYR A 244 -3.01 -5.02 -9.81
C TYR A 244 -2.41 -6.40 -9.50
N THR A 245 -1.17 -6.43 -9.03
CA THR A 245 -0.47 -7.69 -8.71
C THR A 245 -1.19 -8.46 -7.61
N ASN A 246 -1.65 -7.76 -6.57
CA ASN A 246 -2.41 -8.37 -5.48
C ASN A 246 -3.71 -9.01 -5.98
N SER A 247 -4.45 -8.32 -6.86
CA SER A 247 -5.69 -8.85 -7.43
C SER A 247 -5.47 -10.13 -8.24
N ILE A 248 -4.49 -10.13 -9.16
CA ILE A 248 -4.25 -11.26 -10.03
C ILE A 248 -3.60 -12.44 -9.29
N ALA A 249 -2.68 -12.15 -8.38
CA ALA A 249 -2.03 -13.18 -7.56
C ALA A 249 -3.02 -13.86 -6.60
N LEU A 250 -3.96 -13.12 -6.02
CA LEU A 250 -5.02 -13.69 -5.17
C LEU A 250 -6.00 -14.55 -5.98
N ALA A 251 -6.36 -14.12 -7.19
CA ALA A 251 -7.22 -14.93 -8.07
C ALA A 251 -6.55 -16.26 -8.43
N GLU A 252 -5.26 -16.21 -8.83
CA GLU A 252 -4.49 -17.44 -9.14
C GLU A 252 -4.28 -18.30 -7.87
N PHE A 253 -3.99 -17.67 -6.73
CA PHE A 253 -3.83 -18.40 -5.47
C PHE A 253 -5.12 -19.11 -5.09
N GLY A 254 -6.27 -18.44 -5.19
CA GLY A 254 -7.58 -19.03 -4.93
C GLY A 254 -7.88 -20.21 -5.86
N LYS A 255 -7.61 -20.08 -7.15
CA LYS A 255 -7.70 -21.15 -8.13
C LYS A 255 -6.85 -22.36 -7.71
N ARG A 256 -5.57 -22.15 -7.36
CA ARG A 256 -4.68 -23.24 -6.91
C ARG A 256 -5.15 -23.89 -5.63
N VAL A 257 -5.73 -23.14 -4.70
CA VAL A 257 -6.31 -23.72 -3.46
C VAL A 257 -7.51 -24.60 -3.80
N VAL A 258 -8.41 -24.16 -4.67
CA VAL A 258 -9.57 -24.96 -5.14
C VAL A 258 -9.10 -26.24 -5.85
N GLU A 259 -8.04 -26.15 -6.65
CA GLU A 259 -7.43 -27.29 -7.35
C GLU A 259 -6.55 -28.16 -6.44
N LYS A 260 -6.47 -27.87 -5.14
CA LYS A 260 -5.62 -28.56 -4.14
C LYS A 260 -4.12 -28.51 -4.45
N LYS A 261 -3.67 -27.50 -5.21
CA LYS A 261 -2.27 -27.25 -5.58
C LYS A 261 -1.57 -26.25 -4.65
N ALA A 262 -2.32 -25.60 -3.77
CA ALA A 262 -1.82 -24.64 -2.80
C ALA A 262 -2.59 -24.72 -1.47
N LYS A 263 -1.98 -24.19 -0.40
CA LYS A 263 -2.60 -24.13 0.94
C LYS A 263 -2.78 -22.66 1.34
N VAL A 264 -3.94 -22.29 1.85
CA VAL A 264 -4.27 -20.90 2.30
C VAL A 264 -3.31 -20.33 3.35
N THR A 265 -2.54 -21.17 4.02
CA THR A 265 -1.54 -20.76 5.03
C THR A 265 -0.11 -20.78 4.49
N SER A 266 0.09 -21.13 3.22
CA SER A 266 1.42 -21.28 2.63
C SER A 266 1.91 -19.98 2.00
N LYS A 267 2.84 -19.32 2.69
CA LYS A 267 3.55 -18.16 2.16
C LYS A 267 4.30 -18.48 0.85
N LYS A 268 4.89 -19.68 0.75
CA LYS A 268 5.60 -20.14 -0.45
C LYS A 268 4.66 -20.19 -1.66
N ASP A 269 3.46 -20.78 -1.49
CA ASP A 269 2.50 -20.94 -2.58
C ASP A 269 1.95 -19.58 -3.02
N LEU A 270 1.66 -18.68 -2.06
CA LEU A 270 1.25 -17.31 -2.35
C LEU A 270 2.34 -16.55 -3.14
N MET A 271 3.60 -16.59 -2.68
CA MET A 271 4.70 -15.88 -3.35
C MET A 271 4.99 -16.45 -4.75
N ALA A 272 4.74 -17.72 -5.00
CA ALA A 272 4.83 -18.30 -6.34
C ALA A 272 3.81 -17.65 -7.30
N CYS A 273 2.60 -17.32 -6.80
CA CYS A 273 1.59 -16.61 -7.60
C CYS A 273 2.03 -15.17 -7.89
N TYR A 274 2.62 -14.46 -6.93
CA TYR A 274 3.17 -13.12 -7.17
C TYR A 274 4.29 -13.14 -8.22
N ALA A 275 5.24 -14.06 -8.07
CA ALA A 275 6.39 -14.17 -8.98
C ALA A 275 5.98 -14.48 -10.43
N GLU A 276 4.92 -15.23 -10.64
CA GLU A 276 4.42 -15.59 -11.97
C GLU A 276 3.97 -14.35 -12.77
N TYR A 277 3.34 -13.38 -12.10
CA TYR A 277 2.83 -12.17 -12.75
C TYR A 277 3.75 -10.96 -12.67
N THR A 278 4.90 -11.11 -12.00
CA THR A 278 5.89 -10.04 -11.83
C THR A 278 7.31 -10.51 -12.16
N PRO A 279 7.58 -10.94 -13.40
CA PRO A 279 8.89 -11.46 -13.76
C PRO A 279 10.01 -10.46 -13.48
N GLY A 280 11.03 -10.89 -12.73
CA GLY A 280 12.18 -10.07 -12.35
C GLY A 280 11.99 -9.24 -11.08
N ALA A 281 10.78 -9.11 -10.55
CA ALA A 281 10.55 -8.47 -9.27
C ALA A 281 10.98 -9.36 -8.09
N LYS A 282 11.42 -8.72 -7.02
CA LYS A 282 11.75 -9.39 -5.75
C LYS A 282 10.70 -9.05 -4.73
N TRP A 283 10.04 -10.06 -4.19
CA TRP A 283 9.02 -9.94 -3.17
C TRP A 283 9.45 -10.60 -1.87
N ASN A 284 8.99 -10.04 -0.75
CA ASN A 284 9.04 -10.68 0.55
C ASN A 284 7.64 -10.77 1.14
N ALA A 285 7.45 -11.76 2.02
CA ALA A 285 6.22 -11.90 2.77
C ALA A 285 6.49 -12.34 4.20
N GLY A 286 5.74 -11.77 5.12
CA GLY A 286 5.60 -12.18 6.52
C GLY A 286 4.17 -12.58 6.85
N TYR A 287 3.91 -12.84 8.13
CA TYR A 287 2.56 -13.01 8.67
C TYR A 287 2.26 -11.88 9.65
N TYR A 288 1.01 -11.48 9.68
CA TYR A 288 0.54 -10.54 10.70
C TYR A 288 0.55 -11.20 12.08
N THR A 289 1.10 -10.48 13.05
CA THR A 289 1.04 -10.85 14.48
C THR A 289 0.28 -9.76 15.23
N ASP A 290 -0.81 -10.13 15.85
CA ASP A 290 -1.54 -9.24 16.76
C ASP A 290 -0.72 -8.97 18.02
N LEU A 291 -0.45 -7.71 18.32
CA LEU A 291 0.37 -7.33 19.46
C LEU A 291 -0.39 -7.29 20.80
N GLY A 292 -1.71 -7.37 20.76
CA GLY A 292 -2.53 -7.49 21.97
C GLY A 292 -2.49 -8.90 22.54
N THR A 293 -2.64 -9.89 21.65
CA THR A 293 -2.70 -11.32 22.01
C THR A 293 -1.39 -12.06 21.81
N GLY A 294 -0.46 -11.54 21.00
CA GLY A 294 0.76 -12.23 20.58
C GLY A 294 0.52 -13.34 19.54
N VAL A 295 -0.69 -13.47 19.02
CA VAL A 295 -1.04 -14.53 18.06
C VAL A 295 -0.64 -14.14 16.64
N THR A 296 0.09 -15.04 15.97
CA THR A 296 0.42 -14.91 14.54
C THR A 296 -0.64 -15.62 13.69
N ASN A 297 -1.31 -14.84 12.84
CA ASN A 297 -2.30 -15.35 11.91
C ASN A 297 -1.65 -15.83 10.61
N LYS A 298 -1.59 -17.15 10.39
CA LYS A 298 -1.00 -17.73 9.17
C LYS A 298 -1.87 -17.59 7.91
N LYS A 299 -3.05 -17.01 8.02
CA LYS A 299 -3.91 -16.66 6.88
C LYS A 299 -3.86 -15.16 6.56
N HIS A 300 -3.13 -14.38 7.35
CA HIS A 300 -2.94 -12.95 7.12
C HIS A 300 -1.48 -12.68 6.74
N PHE A 301 -1.26 -12.40 5.47
CA PHE A 301 0.06 -12.16 4.90
C PHE A 301 0.37 -10.67 4.83
N LEU A 302 1.61 -10.33 5.11
CA LEU A 302 2.17 -9.00 4.91
C LEU A 302 3.20 -9.11 3.78
N VAL A 303 2.97 -8.40 2.66
CA VAL A 303 3.79 -8.52 1.46
C VAL A 303 4.44 -7.20 1.08
N TYR A 304 5.64 -7.23 0.50
CA TYR A 304 6.26 -6.05 -0.10
C TYR A 304 7.20 -6.43 -1.24
N GLU A 305 7.29 -5.52 -2.23
CA GLU A 305 8.23 -5.59 -3.34
C GLU A 305 9.46 -4.73 -3.04
N ASP A 306 10.57 -5.01 -3.72
CA ASP A 306 11.77 -4.17 -3.63
C ASP A 306 11.50 -2.76 -4.20
N THR A 307 11.90 -1.74 -3.46
CA THR A 307 11.76 -0.34 -3.86
C THR A 307 12.65 -0.04 -5.08
N TYR A 308 12.07 0.58 -6.10
CA TYR A 308 12.77 1.06 -7.30
C TYR A 308 12.87 2.59 -7.30
N ILE A 309 14.08 3.14 -7.34
CA ILE A 309 14.31 4.59 -7.44
C ILE A 309 14.63 4.95 -8.88
N MET A 310 13.80 5.81 -9.48
CA MET A 310 13.92 6.25 -10.87
C MET A 310 15.29 6.85 -11.15
N GLY A 311 16.03 6.23 -12.08
CA GLY A 311 17.41 6.62 -12.42
C GLY A 311 18.50 6.07 -11.51
N LYS A 312 18.15 5.19 -10.56
CA LYS A 312 19.09 4.41 -9.73
C LYS A 312 18.83 2.91 -9.79
N GLY A 313 17.57 2.48 -9.99
CA GLY A 313 17.16 1.08 -9.98
C GLY A 313 16.72 0.58 -8.61
N TYR A 314 16.71 -0.74 -8.42
CA TYR A 314 16.31 -1.40 -7.19
C TYR A 314 17.23 -1.08 -6.01
N MET A 315 16.64 -0.84 -4.86
CA MET A 315 17.38 -0.49 -3.63
C MET A 315 17.78 -1.71 -2.80
N ASN A 316 17.43 -2.91 -3.22
CA ASN A 316 17.60 -4.18 -2.51
C ASN A 316 16.96 -4.18 -1.09
N ALA A 317 15.84 -3.50 -0.96
CA ALA A 317 15.10 -3.41 0.30
C ALA A 317 14.66 -4.79 0.82
N THR A 318 14.31 -5.72 -0.10
CA THR A 318 13.95 -7.11 0.24
C THR A 318 15.10 -7.93 0.85
N SER A 319 16.34 -7.48 0.71
CA SER A 319 17.53 -8.10 1.31
C SER A 319 17.92 -7.48 2.65
N VAL A 320 17.26 -6.40 3.06
CA VAL A 320 17.54 -5.72 4.33
C VAL A 320 16.82 -6.45 5.46
N LYS A 321 17.57 -6.85 6.49
CA LYS A 321 16.97 -7.41 7.71
C LYS A 321 16.37 -6.29 8.56
N VAL A 322 15.05 -6.27 8.67
CA VAL A 322 14.36 -5.35 9.58
C VAL A 322 14.65 -5.76 11.02
N PRO A 323 15.13 -4.85 11.89
CA PRO A 323 15.36 -5.18 13.29
C PRO A 323 14.07 -5.56 14.04
N ALA A 324 14.08 -6.65 14.77
CA ALA A 324 12.91 -7.23 15.44
C ALA A 324 12.21 -6.27 16.43
N LYS A 325 12.89 -5.23 16.91
CA LYS A 325 12.27 -4.23 17.78
C LYS A 325 11.10 -3.50 17.14
N TYR A 326 11.11 -3.32 15.80
CA TYR A 326 10.02 -2.65 15.07
C TYR A 326 8.75 -3.48 15.02
N GLU A 327 8.86 -4.80 15.06
CA GLU A 327 7.71 -5.71 15.13
C GLU A 327 6.89 -5.53 16.41
N LYS A 328 7.49 -4.97 17.47
CA LYS A 328 6.88 -4.76 18.79
C LYS A 328 6.25 -3.38 18.97
N ILE A 329 6.38 -2.49 17.99
CA ILE A 329 5.81 -1.14 18.05
C ILE A 329 4.30 -1.23 17.82
N LYS A 330 3.53 -0.72 18.78
CA LYS A 330 2.06 -0.70 18.79
C LYS A 330 1.52 0.61 18.21
N LEU A 331 0.27 0.60 17.81
CA LEU A 331 -0.51 1.83 17.70
C LEU A 331 -0.60 2.43 19.12
N SER A 332 -0.22 3.71 19.25
CA SER A 332 -0.35 4.40 20.55
C SER A 332 -1.82 4.46 20.93
N SER A 333 -2.17 3.93 22.12
CA SER A 333 -3.43 4.30 22.75
C SER A 333 -3.41 5.81 22.96
N LYS A 334 -4.40 6.50 22.43
CA LYS A 334 -4.60 7.92 22.71
C LYS A 334 -4.98 8.10 24.18
#